data_068403b9eaecdd9a61007ec92942531b
#
_entry.id   068403b9eaecdd9a61007ec92942531b
#
_cell.length_a   1.000
_cell.length_b   1.000
_cell.length_c   1.000
_cell.angle_alpha   90.00
_cell.angle_beta   90.00
_cell.angle_gamma   90.00
#
_symmetry.space_group_name_H-M   'P 1'
#
loop_
_entity.id
_entity.type
_entity.pdbx_description
1 polymer ?
#
loop_
_entity_poly.entity_id
_entity_poly.type
_entity_poly.pdbx_seq_one_letter_code
_entity_poly.pdbx_strand_id
1 'polypeptide(L)'
;MWRYASIDLGTDYKHVALLRALQGVGIAPLFVPVSQLAYSYLPKNKNNKASSITNLFRNQGGTVGIAFVTTLLARRTQYHQSVLVAHATPLQPRYQEALGALSRYLAAHGFTAPDAALHAKAELARIIQQQAAFLGFLDCFWILGCACLIGAPLVFLTRKIRSAGTGAAH
;
A
#
# COMPACT_ATOMS: atom_id res chain seq x y z
N MET A 1 -6.33 -3.98 -6.34
CA MET A 1 -4.96 -3.48 -6.13
C MET A 1 -4.43 -2.68 -7.33
N TRP A 2 -4.44 -3.21 -8.55
CA TRP A 2 -3.90 -2.53 -9.74
C TRP A 2 -4.48 -1.12 -9.99
N ARG A 3 -5.79 -0.93 -9.82
CA ARG A 3 -6.43 0.39 -10.05
C ARG A 3 -6.04 1.49 -9.06
N TYR A 4 -5.45 1.14 -7.92
CA TYR A 4 -4.90 2.14 -6.99
C TYR A 4 -3.56 2.72 -7.47
N ALA A 5 -2.84 2.03 -8.35
CA ALA A 5 -1.58 2.48 -8.92
C ALA A 5 -1.74 3.63 -9.93
N SER A 6 -2.97 3.90 -10.38
CA SER A 6 -3.29 4.98 -11.33
C SER A 6 -4.05 6.15 -10.69
N ILE A 7 -3.97 6.30 -9.36
CA ILE A 7 -4.61 7.40 -8.64
C ILE A 7 -3.65 8.58 -8.57
N ASP A 8 -4.11 9.75 -9.02
CA ASP A 8 -3.42 11.02 -8.88
C ASP A 8 -3.90 11.78 -7.63
N LEU A 9 -3.10 12.73 -7.14
CA LEU A 9 -3.43 13.56 -5.97
C LEU A 9 -4.71 14.39 -6.13
N GLY A 10 -5.20 14.56 -7.36
CA GLY A 10 -6.45 15.23 -7.70
C GLY A 10 -7.66 14.31 -7.88
N THR A 11 -7.54 13.02 -7.54
CA THR A 11 -8.61 12.04 -7.75
C THR A 11 -9.81 12.31 -6.84
N ASP A 12 -11.02 12.36 -7.43
CA ASP A 12 -12.27 12.59 -6.71
C ASP A 12 -12.52 11.50 -5.65
N TYR A 13 -13.04 11.92 -4.49
CA TYR A 13 -13.41 11.04 -3.36
C TYR A 13 -14.29 9.86 -3.78
N LYS A 14 -15.25 10.10 -4.70
CA LYS A 14 -16.16 9.04 -5.19
C LYS A 14 -15.41 7.90 -5.88
N HIS A 15 -14.37 8.24 -6.65
CA HIS A 15 -13.56 7.24 -7.34
C HIS A 15 -12.77 6.38 -6.36
N VAL A 16 -12.18 6.99 -5.34
CA VAL A 16 -11.47 6.28 -4.27
C VAL A 16 -12.42 5.39 -3.46
N ALA A 17 -13.60 5.90 -3.10
CA ALA A 17 -14.62 5.15 -2.38
C ALA A 17 -15.11 3.92 -3.18
N LEU A 18 -15.35 4.07 -4.48
CA LEU A 18 -15.76 2.97 -5.36
C LEU A 18 -14.67 1.90 -5.45
N LEU A 19 -13.41 2.30 -5.60
CA LEU A 19 -12.28 1.35 -5.63
C LEU A 19 -12.15 0.60 -4.30
N ARG A 20 -12.39 1.28 -3.18
CA ARG A 20 -12.36 0.67 -1.84
C ARG A 20 -13.49 -0.35 -1.66
N ALA A 21 -14.70 -0.02 -2.11
CA ALA A 21 -15.83 -0.95 -2.08
C ALA A 21 -15.56 -2.19 -2.95
N LEU A 22 -15.04 -2.00 -4.15
CA LEU A 22 -14.69 -3.09 -5.06
C LEU A 22 -13.59 -4.00 -4.47
N GLN A 23 -12.61 -3.43 -3.79
CA GLN A 23 -11.56 -4.17 -3.07
C GLN A 23 -12.17 -5.02 -1.95
N GLY A 24 -13.10 -4.47 -1.16
CA GLY A 24 -13.78 -5.21 -0.09
C GLY A 24 -14.54 -6.42 -0.61
N VAL A 25 -15.28 -6.27 -1.70
CA VAL A 25 -15.99 -7.37 -2.37
C VAL A 25 -15.03 -8.44 -2.88
N GLY A 26 -13.82 -8.05 -3.37
CA GLY A 26 -12.83 -9.01 -3.85
C GLY A 26 -12.13 -9.81 -2.75
N ILE A 27 -11.99 -9.27 -1.54
CA ILE A 27 -11.30 -9.93 -0.42
C ILE A 27 -12.25 -10.89 0.33
N ALA A 28 -13.52 -10.55 0.44
CA ALA A 28 -14.51 -11.35 1.17
C ALA A 28 -14.57 -12.83 0.75
N PRO A 29 -14.63 -13.17 -0.56
CA PRO A 29 -14.70 -14.57 -1.01
C PRO A 29 -13.41 -15.37 -0.78
N LEU A 30 -12.27 -14.70 -0.50
CA LEU A 30 -11.02 -15.41 -0.17
C LEU A 30 -10.98 -15.87 1.29
N PHE A 31 -11.68 -15.17 2.18
CA PHE A 31 -11.65 -15.43 3.61
C PHE A 31 -12.35 -16.74 3.99
N VAL A 32 -13.47 -17.03 3.33
CA VAL A 32 -14.29 -18.23 3.61
C VAL A 32 -13.56 -19.52 3.21
N PRO A 33 -13.02 -19.68 1.99
CA PRO A 33 -12.30 -20.90 1.61
C PRO A 33 -11.04 -21.16 2.44
N VAL A 34 -10.30 -20.12 2.80
CA VAL A 34 -9.10 -20.26 3.64
C VAL A 34 -9.47 -20.76 5.04
N SER A 35 -10.54 -20.22 5.62
CA SER A 35 -11.03 -20.68 6.90
C SER A 35 -11.55 -22.12 6.83
N GLN A 36 -12.29 -22.48 5.79
CA GLN A 36 -12.79 -23.84 5.56
C GLN A 36 -11.64 -24.84 5.43
N LEU A 37 -10.59 -24.53 4.66
CA LEU A 37 -9.42 -25.39 4.50
C LEU A 37 -8.65 -25.58 5.82
N ALA A 38 -8.55 -24.57 6.66
CA ALA A 38 -7.87 -24.65 7.95
C ALA A 38 -8.54 -25.66 8.90
N TYR A 39 -9.86 -25.86 8.78
CA TYR A 39 -10.61 -26.75 9.65
C TYR A 39 -11.00 -28.10 9.01
N SER A 40 -10.87 -28.27 7.70
CA SER A 40 -11.37 -29.44 6.97
C SER A 40 -10.66 -30.76 7.29
N TYR A 41 -9.43 -30.69 7.80
CA TYR A 41 -8.63 -31.88 8.09
C TYR A 41 -8.55 -32.26 9.59
N LEU A 42 -9.25 -31.53 10.45
CA LEU A 42 -9.19 -31.79 11.88
C LEU A 42 -10.43 -32.50 12.39
N PRO A 43 -10.26 -33.49 13.29
CA PRO A 43 -11.37 -34.10 14.00
C PRO A 43 -12.05 -33.08 14.92
N LYS A 44 -13.37 -33.14 15.04
CA LYS A 44 -14.20 -32.15 15.75
C LYS A 44 -13.79 -31.90 17.21
N ASN A 45 -13.14 -32.87 17.87
CA ASN A 45 -12.67 -32.74 19.24
C ASN A 45 -11.38 -31.90 19.38
N LYS A 46 -10.71 -31.52 18.27
CA LYS A 46 -9.49 -30.70 18.26
C LYS A 46 -9.69 -29.29 17.69
N ASN A 47 -10.94 -28.90 17.44
CA ASN A 47 -11.25 -27.59 16.84
C ASN A 47 -10.72 -26.41 17.67
N ASN A 48 -10.73 -26.47 18.99
CA ASN A 48 -10.21 -25.41 19.85
C ASN A 48 -8.69 -25.22 19.67
N LYS A 49 -7.93 -26.32 19.56
CA LYS A 49 -6.48 -26.26 19.31
C LYS A 49 -6.18 -25.70 17.90
N ALA A 50 -6.97 -26.10 16.90
CA ALA A 50 -6.84 -25.59 15.55
C ALA A 50 -7.12 -24.08 15.48
N SER A 51 -8.16 -23.62 16.16
CA SER A 51 -8.52 -22.21 16.24
C SER A 51 -7.38 -21.38 16.85
N SER A 52 -6.81 -21.83 17.95
CA SER A 52 -5.68 -21.15 18.61
C SER A 52 -4.46 -21.04 17.70
N ILE A 53 -4.10 -22.13 17.01
CA ILE A 53 -2.98 -22.16 16.07
C ILE A 53 -3.26 -21.23 14.86
N THR A 54 -4.46 -21.31 14.30
CA THR A 54 -4.86 -20.47 13.16
C THR A 54 -4.81 -18.97 13.52
N ASN A 55 -5.27 -18.60 14.71
CA ASN A 55 -5.22 -17.24 15.20
C ASN A 55 -3.77 -16.79 15.44
N LEU A 56 -2.91 -17.66 15.98
CA LEU A 56 -1.50 -17.37 16.13
C LEU A 56 -0.84 -17.07 14.79
N PHE A 57 -1.01 -17.94 13.79
CA PHE A 57 -0.45 -17.72 12.44
C PHE A 57 -1.02 -16.49 11.77
N ARG A 58 -2.30 -16.19 11.95
CA ARG A 58 -2.92 -14.97 11.41
C ARG A 58 -2.30 -13.71 12.03
N ASN A 59 -2.13 -13.68 13.33
CA ASN A 59 -1.53 -12.54 14.03
C ASN A 59 -0.05 -12.37 13.66
N GLN A 60 0.72 -13.45 13.66
CA GLN A 60 2.13 -13.41 13.24
C GLN A 60 2.29 -13.01 11.77
N GLY A 61 1.48 -13.60 10.88
CA GLY A 61 1.47 -13.24 9.47
C GLY A 61 1.08 -11.79 9.22
N GLY A 62 0.12 -11.26 9.99
CA GLY A 62 -0.27 -9.85 9.96
C GLY A 62 0.89 -8.94 10.38
N THR A 63 1.56 -9.25 11.49
CA THR A 63 2.70 -8.46 11.99
C THR A 63 3.86 -8.45 10.99
N VAL A 64 4.24 -9.61 10.48
CA VAL A 64 5.29 -9.74 9.45
C VAL A 64 4.90 -8.99 8.18
N GLY A 65 3.64 -9.12 7.74
CA GLY A 65 3.13 -8.42 6.55
C GLY A 65 3.19 -6.90 6.71
N ILE A 66 2.78 -6.37 7.86
CA ILE A 66 2.86 -4.92 8.15
C ILE A 66 4.32 -4.46 8.16
N ALA A 67 5.21 -5.18 8.84
CA ALA A 67 6.63 -4.85 8.90
C ALA A 67 7.27 -4.83 7.50
N PHE A 68 6.93 -5.80 6.66
CA PHE A 68 7.39 -5.86 5.27
C PHE A 68 6.91 -4.65 4.47
N VAL A 69 5.61 -4.35 4.49
CA VAL A 69 5.01 -3.26 3.71
C VAL A 69 5.53 -1.90 4.17
N THR A 70 5.65 -1.67 5.48
CA THR A 70 6.19 -0.40 6.02
C THR A 70 7.65 -0.20 5.66
N THR A 71 8.46 -1.26 5.72
CA THR A 71 9.86 -1.21 5.29
C THR A 71 9.99 -0.94 3.80
N LEU A 72 9.18 -1.62 2.98
CA LEU A 72 9.15 -1.41 1.54
C LEU A 72 8.75 0.03 1.19
N LEU A 73 7.70 0.54 1.84
CA LEU A 73 7.22 1.91 1.65
C LEU A 73 8.32 2.93 2.01
N ALA A 74 8.97 2.77 3.17
CA ALA A 74 10.05 3.66 3.58
C ALA A 74 11.19 3.69 2.57
N ARG A 75 11.65 2.51 2.11
CA ARG A 75 12.72 2.40 1.10
C ARG A 75 12.33 3.03 -0.24
N ARG A 76 11.11 2.80 -0.71
CA ARG A 76 10.63 3.38 -1.98
C ARG A 76 10.45 4.88 -1.88
N THR A 77 9.91 5.38 -0.78
CA THR A 77 9.82 6.83 -0.52
C THR A 77 11.20 7.48 -0.52
N GLN A 78 12.19 6.89 0.16
CA GLN A 78 13.57 7.40 0.16
C GLN A 78 14.19 7.40 -1.24
N TYR A 79 13.98 6.36 -2.01
CA TYR A 79 14.46 6.28 -3.39
C TYR A 79 13.85 7.39 -4.25
N HIS A 80 12.52 7.56 -4.24
CA HIS A 80 11.86 8.63 -5.01
C HIS A 80 12.27 10.02 -4.52
N GLN A 81 12.43 10.20 -3.21
CA GLN A 81 12.90 11.45 -2.65
C GLN A 81 14.31 11.80 -3.15
N SER A 82 15.25 10.85 -3.17
CA SER A 82 16.59 11.08 -3.67
C SER A 82 16.60 11.46 -5.15
N VAL A 83 15.78 10.80 -5.96
CA VAL A 83 15.63 11.11 -7.40
C VAL A 83 15.01 12.49 -7.60
N LEU A 84 13.94 12.83 -6.88
CA LEU A 84 13.29 14.13 -7.00
C LEU A 84 14.19 15.29 -6.54
N VAL A 85 14.92 15.10 -5.44
CA VAL A 85 15.88 16.10 -4.93
C VAL A 85 17.03 16.31 -5.91
N ALA A 86 17.53 15.24 -6.55
CA ALA A 86 18.56 15.36 -7.58
C ALA A 86 18.12 16.23 -8.78
N HIS A 87 16.81 16.25 -9.07
CA HIS A 87 16.21 17.10 -10.11
C HIS A 87 15.74 18.47 -9.60
N ALA A 88 15.66 18.69 -8.30
CA ALA A 88 15.26 19.96 -7.68
C ALA A 88 16.45 20.79 -7.24
N THR A 89 17.47 20.90 -8.10
CA THR A 89 18.68 21.68 -7.81
C THR A 89 18.49 23.17 -8.13
N PRO A 90 19.19 24.06 -7.41
CA PRO A 90 19.17 25.50 -7.70
C PRO A 90 19.60 25.88 -9.12
N LEU A 91 20.24 24.98 -9.85
CA LEU A 91 20.66 25.16 -11.24
C LEU A 91 19.55 24.96 -12.25
N GLN A 92 18.42 24.34 -11.83
CA GLN A 92 17.28 24.09 -12.72
C GLN A 92 16.35 25.31 -12.81
N PRO A 93 16.06 25.82 -14.02
CA PRO A 93 15.18 26.98 -14.21
C PRO A 93 13.80 26.80 -13.58
N ARG A 94 13.20 25.61 -13.70
CA ARG A 94 11.88 25.28 -13.13
C ARG A 94 11.85 25.37 -11.60
N TYR A 95 12.94 24.98 -10.93
CA TYR A 95 13.06 25.11 -9.48
C TYR A 95 13.12 26.59 -9.07
N GLN A 96 13.91 27.40 -9.78
CA GLN A 96 14.03 28.82 -9.54
C GLN A 96 12.72 29.58 -9.78
N GLU A 97 12.00 29.23 -10.83
CA GLU A 97 10.68 29.80 -11.15
C GLU A 97 9.66 29.48 -10.05
N ALA A 98 9.59 28.20 -9.61
CA ALA A 98 8.70 27.77 -8.53
C ALA A 98 9.05 28.46 -7.21
N LEU A 99 10.34 28.54 -6.87
CA LEU A 99 10.82 29.22 -5.67
C LEU A 99 10.49 30.71 -5.71
N GLY A 100 10.72 31.38 -6.86
CA GLY A 100 10.43 32.79 -7.06
C GLY A 100 8.94 33.09 -7.03
N ALA A 101 8.09 32.24 -7.60
CA ALA A 101 6.64 32.36 -7.55
C ALA A 101 6.12 32.25 -6.11
N LEU A 102 6.58 31.22 -5.38
CA LEU A 102 6.15 30.97 -4.01
C LEU A 102 6.64 32.03 -3.04
N SER A 103 7.88 32.51 -3.18
CA SER A 103 8.41 33.61 -2.35
C SER A 103 7.66 34.92 -2.60
N ARG A 104 7.31 35.26 -3.83
CA ARG A 104 6.46 36.42 -4.15
C ARG A 104 5.06 36.30 -3.56
N TYR A 105 4.47 35.11 -3.64
CA TYR A 105 3.17 34.85 -3.04
C TYR A 105 3.19 35.08 -1.53
N LEU A 106 4.20 34.54 -0.82
CA LEU A 106 4.34 34.70 0.62
C LEU A 106 4.63 36.16 1.02
N ALA A 107 5.46 36.87 0.25
CA ALA A 107 5.70 38.29 0.51
C ALA A 107 4.44 39.15 0.35
N ALA A 108 3.61 38.82 -0.63
CA ALA A 108 2.29 39.48 -0.80
C ALA A 108 1.30 39.21 0.36
N HIS A 109 1.52 38.14 1.13
CA HIS A 109 0.72 37.78 2.33
C HIS A 109 1.34 38.23 3.65
N GLY A 110 2.30 39.16 3.63
CA GLY A 110 2.82 39.83 4.82
C GLY A 110 4.10 39.25 5.41
N PHE A 111 4.75 38.30 4.75
CA PHE A 111 6.07 37.82 5.16
C PHE A 111 7.18 38.79 4.75
N THR A 112 8.21 38.94 5.59
CA THR A 112 9.42 39.68 5.17
C THR A 112 10.14 38.95 4.04
N ALA A 113 10.89 39.64 3.20
CA ALA A 113 11.56 39.03 2.06
C ALA A 113 12.47 37.83 2.43
N PRO A 114 13.27 37.88 3.52
CA PRO A 114 14.07 36.72 3.94
C PRO A 114 13.20 35.55 4.46
N ASP A 115 12.14 35.84 5.22
CA ASP A 115 11.23 34.83 5.75
C ASP A 115 10.45 34.17 4.60
N ALA A 116 9.96 34.96 3.65
CA ALA A 116 9.26 34.45 2.46
C ALA A 116 10.16 33.46 1.66
N ALA A 117 11.45 33.76 1.49
CA ALA A 117 12.38 32.88 0.82
C ALA A 117 12.64 31.57 1.59
N LEU A 118 12.74 31.67 2.93
CA LEU A 118 12.93 30.49 3.79
C LEU A 118 11.70 29.58 3.77
N HIS A 119 10.51 30.16 3.95
CA HIS A 119 9.25 29.42 3.91
C HIS A 119 8.97 28.81 2.52
N ALA A 120 9.32 29.52 1.44
CA ALA A 120 9.19 28.98 0.09
C ALA A 120 10.06 27.73 -0.13
N LYS A 121 11.31 27.72 0.38
CA LYS A 121 12.17 26.53 0.32
C LYS A 121 11.60 25.38 1.14
N ALA A 122 11.12 25.63 2.34
CA ALA A 122 10.51 24.62 3.20
C ALA A 122 9.27 24.01 2.56
N GLU A 123 8.42 24.82 1.94
CA GLU A 123 7.21 24.37 1.27
C GLU A 123 7.52 23.53 0.02
N LEU A 124 8.51 23.93 -0.80
CA LEU A 124 8.97 23.13 -1.92
C LEU A 124 9.53 21.77 -1.46
N ALA A 125 10.30 21.75 -0.38
CA ALA A 125 10.82 20.50 0.20
C ALA A 125 9.66 19.60 0.68
N ARG A 126 8.63 20.18 1.29
CA ARG A 126 7.42 19.47 1.72
C ARG A 126 6.68 18.87 0.53
N ILE A 127 6.52 19.61 -0.56
CA ILE A 127 5.87 19.13 -1.78
C ILE A 127 6.65 17.96 -2.38
N ILE A 128 7.98 18.07 -2.46
CA ILE A 128 8.84 16.99 -2.96
C ILE A 128 8.68 15.74 -2.10
N GLN A 129 8.66 15.89 -0.77
CA GLN A 129 8.49 14.77 0.16
C GLN A 129 7.11 14.11 0.01
N GLN A 130 6.05 14.89 -0.16
CA GLN A 130 4.70 14.36 -0.39
C GLN A 130 4.62 13.59 -1.72
N GLN A 131 5.21 14.11 -2.80
CA GLN A 131 5.27 13.43 -4.08
C GLN A 131 6.08 12.12 -4.00
N ALA A 132 7.22 12.14 -3.30
CA ALA A 132 8.02 10.94 -3.07
C ALA A 132 7.24 9.87 -2.30
N ALA A 133 6.53 10.26 -1.25
CA ALA A 133 5.69 9.35 -0.48
C ALA A 133 4.56 8.76 -1.34
N PHE A 134 3.90 9.58 -2.15
CA PHE A 134 2.86 9.13 -3.07
C PHE A 134 3.37 8.10 -4.08
N LEU A 135 4.51 8.36 -4.72
CA LEU A 135 5.15 7.42 -5.64
C LEU A 135 5.56 6.12 -4.93
N GLY A 136 6.07 6.22 -3.70
CA GLY A 136 6.37 5.06 -2.87
C GLY A 136 5.14 4.19 -2.56
N PHE A 137 3.98 4.81 -2.32
CA PHE A 137 2.70 4.08 -2.18
C PHE A 137 2.30 3.38 -3.47
N LEU A 138 2.42 4.02 -4.62
CA LEU A 138 2.11 3.40 -5.91
C LEU A 138 2.98 2.16 -6.15
N ASP A 139 4.28 2.26 -5.89
CA ASP A 139 5.19 1.12 -5.99
C ASP A 139 4.78 -0.05 -5.08
N CYS A 140 4.38 0.24 -3.84
CA CYS A 140 3.88 -0.78 -2.91
C CYS A 140 2.63 -1.48 -3.46
N PHE A 141 1.68 -0.74 -4.04
CA PHE A 141 0.49 -1.34 -4.66
C PHE A 141 0.85 -2.22 -5.85
N TRP A 142 1.79 -1.81 -6.67
CA TRP A 142 2.29 -2.60 -7.78
C TRP A 142 2.94 -3.91 -7.30
N ILE A 143 3.84 -3.83 -6.34
CA ILE A 143 4.53 -5.00 -5.79
C ILE A 143 3.54 -5.97 -5.14
N LEU A 144 2.59 -5.47 -4.33
CA LEU A 144 1.55 -6.29 -3.72
C LEU A 144 0.61 -6.89 -4.77
N GLY A 145 0.26 -6.13 -5.81
CA GLY A 145 -0.54 -6.61 -6.93
C GLY A 145 0.14 -7.77 -7.66
N CYS A 146 1.42 -7.64 -7.97
CA CYS A 146 2.22 -8.70 -8.58
C CYS A 146 2.34 -9.93 -7.66
N ALA A 147 2.56 -9.73 -6.36
CA ALA A 147 2.61 -10.82 -5.39
C ALA A 147 1.29 -11.60 -5.33
N CYS A 148 0.15 -10.90 -5.36
CA CYS A 148 -1.17 -11.55 -5.43
C CYS A 148 -1.38 -12.34 -6.74
N LEU A 149 -0.91 -11.80 -7.88
CA LEU A 149 -1.00 -12.50 -9.16
C LEU A 149 -0.16 -13.77 -9.20
N ILE A 150 1.01 -13.76 -8.57
CA ILE A 150 1.87 -14.95 -8.43
C ILE A 150 1.25 -15.95 -7.44
N GLY A 151 0.62 -15.47 -6.38
CA GLY A 151 -0.05 -16.30 -5.39
C GLY A 151 -1.33 -17.00 -5.89
N ALA A 152 -2.06 -16.37 -6.81
CA ALA A 152 -3.32 -16.89 -7.32
C ALA A 152 -3.21 -18.29 -7.96
N PRO A 153 -2.26 -18.59 -8.86
CA PRO A 153 -2.10 -19.94 -9.44
C PRO A 153 -1.69 -20.99 -8.40
N LEU A 154 -0.98 -20.62 -7.33
CA LEU A 154 -0.65 -21.55 -6.25
C LEU A 154 -1.91 -22.08 -5.56
N VAL A 155 -2.95 -21.26 -5.41
CA VAL A 155 -4.24 -21.69 -4.85
C VAL A 155 -4.93 -22.71 -5.76
N PHE A 156 -4.80 -22.57 -7.08
CA PHE A 156 -5.37 -23.56 -8.02
C PHE A 156 -4.59 -24.89 -7.99
N LEU A 157 -3.30 -24.87 -7.72
CA LEU A 157 -2.51 -26.10 -7.56
C LEU A 157 -2.94 -26.92 -6.33
N THR A 158 -3.34 -26.25 -5.24
CA THR A 158 -3.79 -26.92 -4.01
C THR A 158 -5.21 -27.51 -4.11
N ARG A 159 -5.99 -27.14 -5.12
CA ARG A 159 -7.37 -27.57 -5.33
C ARG A 159 -7.53 -29.06 -5.69
N LYS A 160 -6.44 -29.78 -5.95
CA LYS A 160 -6.44 -31.20 -6.33
C LYS A 160 -6.38 -32.15 -5.12
N ILE A 161 -6.41 -31.65 -3.91
CA ILE A 161 -6.55 -32.51 -2.72
C ILE A 161 -8.04 -32.71 -2.48
N ARG A 162 -8.52 -33.72 -3.13
CA ARG A 162 -9.89 -34.26 -3.09
C ARG A 162 -10.28 -34.56 -1.65
N SER A 163 -11.41 -34.03 -1.21
CA SER A 163 -12.14 -34.51 -0.05
C SER A 163 -12.35 -36.02 -0.17
N ALA A 164 -11.43 -36.80 0.34
CA ALA A 164 -11.59 -38.24 0.50
C ALA A 164 -12.19 -38.47 1.89
N GLY A 165 -13.48 -38.85 1.94
CA GLY A 165 -14.03 -39.40 3.15
C GLY A 165 -15.44 -38.95 3.54
N THR A 166 -16.41 -39.02 2.62
CA THR A 166 -17.79 -39.30 3.01
C THR A 166 -18.11 -40.68 2.44
N GLY A 167 -17.61 -41.71 3.09
CA GLY A 167 -17.90 -43.08 2.77
C GLY A 167 -18.00 -43.87 4.07
N ALA A 168 -19.20 -44.37 4.34
CA ALA A 168 -19.55 -45.45 5.24
C ALA A 168 -19.51 -45.15 6.74
N ALA A 169 -20.67 -44.90 7.30
CA ALA A 169 -21.05 -45.38 8.61
C ALA A 169 -22.41 -46.10 8.45
N HIS A 170 -22.34 -47.40 8.44
CA HIS A 170 -23.45 -48.26 8.90
C HIS A 170 -23.34 -48.38 10.40
#